data_b4d0288cc88bfcbec98d3f563e46707f
#
_entry.id   b4d0288cc88bfcbec98d3f563e46707f
#
_cell.length_a   1.000
_cell.length_b   1.000
_cell.length_c   1.000
_cell.angle_alpha   90.00
_cell.angle_beta   90.00
_cell.angle_gamma   90.00
#
_symmetry.space_group_name_H-M   'P 1'
#
loop_
_entity.id
_entity.type
_entity.pdbx_description
1 polymer ?
#
loop_
_entity_poly.entity_id
_entity_poly.type
_entity_poly.pdbx_seq_one_letter_code
_entity_poly.pdbx_strand_id
1 'polypeptide(L)'
;MFNHSGTHSCRSFAKQTSFAILTLVAFVGSGLMGQLKADDIEVLSTAGTNNVAIAGQYAFAAAGVQGIVIVDLSGPKIAGVVAPPVNTGTVDDVSIDGDLLFTLDASGTGGLSVFSIANPMQPTLVSGPVIVDVSPFAGVSAANGSVVVSGGTGLLSRRNYQLDGTLVGAVSTIDLGVGQPDVLVGEDGEAAFVSTDFAGAVDGQPFGITVLNIGGPTLSIIDQFGIDGAGFTPGFEFPANFPIESAQSGDKLYVAFGNGVAIFDVSNPSAVQVLATIPIPGANPVNIDVAGDMLYVVSNSPDPVLISIDVSGLSPPISPLTPIPIQTTSLPSGSRPLGVAATNTSVVIADEDLGILVESLLLLGDVNQDGMVDFLDIPSFIGVVTAGGTQAEADIDQNGTVDFLDIAPFIGILAGSNL
;
A
#
# COMPACT_ATOMS: atom_id res chain seq x y z
N MET A 1 -18.67 -60.85 43.16
CA MET A 1 -19.57 -60.27 44.14
C MET A 1 -19.75 -58.77 43.87
N PHE A 2 -20.88 -58.38 43.37
CA PHE A 2 -21.67 -57.19 43.65
C PHE A 2 -20.91 -55.83 43.72
N ASN A 3 -21.32 -54.68 43.16
CA ASN A 3 -22.63 -54.29 42.72
C ASN A 3 -22.53 -53.03 41.81
N HIS A 4 -23.50 -52.89 40.96
CA HIS A 4 -23.87 -51.73 40.19
C HIS A 4 -24.14 -50.47 41.02
N SER A 5 -23.82 -49.28 40.44
CA SER A 5 -24.80 -48.21 40.42
C SER A 5 -24.41 -47.19 39.30
N GLY A 6 -25.31 -47.05 38.34
CA GLY A 6 -25.22 -46.02 37.31
C GLY A 6 -25.74 -44.70 37.87
N THR A 7 -25.17 -43.61 37.36
CA THR A 7 -25.82 -42.30 37.40
C THR A 7 -25.73 -41.65 36.00
N HIS A 8 -26.87 -41.47 35.41
CA HIS A 8 -27.05 -40.68 34.22
C HIS A 8 -26.77 -39.19 34.52
N SER A 9 -25.83 -38.61 33.82
CA SER A 9 -25.61 -37.18 33.81
C SER A 9 -26.13 -36.60 32.50
N CYS A 10 -27.22 -35.86 32.59
CA CYS A 10 -27.75 -35.01 31.55
C CYS A 10 -26.73 -33.99 31.10
N ARG A 11 -26.30 -34.05 29.83
CA ARG A 11 -25.55 -32.96 29.19
C ARG A 11 -26.51 -31.89 28.72
N SER A 12 -26.56 -30.80 29.44
CA SER A 12 -27.16 -29.55 29.03
C SER A 12 -26.30 -28.95 27.92
N PHE A 13 -26.88 -28.83 26.71
CA PHE A 13 -26.34 -28.03 25.63
C PHE A 13 -26.58 -26.55 25.95
N ALA A 14 -25.58 -25.85 26.46
CA ALA A 14 -25.59 -24.39 26.49
C ALA A 14 -25.23 -23.88 25.10
N LYS A 15 -26.21 -23.34 24.37
CA LYS A 15 -25.97 -22.49 23.20
C LYS A 15 -25.24 -21.23 23.69
N GLN A 16 -23.97 -21.14 23.38
CA GLN A 16 -23.24 -19.86 23.48
C GLN A 16 -23.69 -18.98 22.31
N THR A 17 -24.57 -18.06 22.61
CA THR A 17 -24.85 -16.90 21.76
C THR A 17 -23.73 -15.91 22.01
N SER A 18 -22.78 -15.82 21.09
CA SER A 18 -21.78 -14.75 21.09
C SER A 18 -22.53 -13.45 20.76
N PHE A 19 -22.71 -12.63 21.76
CA PHE A 19 -23.07 -11.23 21.59
C PHE A 19 -21.80 -10.50 21.17
N ALA A 20 -21.68 -10.14 19.90
CA ALA A 20 -20.73 -9.12 19.46
C ALA A 20 -21.23 -7.80 20.07
N ILE A 21 -20.50 -7.31 21.08
CA ILE A 21 -20.69 -5.95 21.56
C ILE A 21 -20.01 -5.05 20.55
N LEU A 22 -20.80 -4.50 19.63
CA LEU A 22 -20.38 -3.40 18.78
C LEU A 22 -20.19 -2.17 19.68
N THR A 23 -18.97 -1.90 20.09
CA THR A 23 -18.64 -0.66 20.78
C THR A 23 -18.57 0.43 19.71
N LEU A 24 -19.65 1.14 19.52
CA LEU A 24 -19.69 2.36 18.72
C LEU A 24 -18.89 3.41 19.49
N VAL A 25 -17.62 3.57 19.14
CA VAL A 25 -16.83 4.71 19.57
C VAL A 25 -17.22 5.87 18.66
N ALA A 26 -17.95 6.83 19.20
CA ALA A 26 -18.22 8.07 18.49
C ALA A 26 -16.89 8.80 18.29
N PHE A 27 -16.37 8.78 17.09
CA PHE A 27 -15.25 9.61 16.67
C PHE A 27 -15.76 11.02 16.38
N VAL A 28 -15.37 11.95 17.24
CA VAL A 28 -15.41 13.38 16.95
C VAL A 28 -13.97 13.78 16.63
N GLY A 29 -13.67 13.99 15.39
CA GLY A 29 -12.39 14.59 15.01
C GLY A 29 -11.91 14.24 13.61
N SER A 30 -11.95 15.24 12.75
CA SER A 30 -10.99 15.61 11.72
C SER A 30 -10.69 14.62 10.57
N GLY A 31 -11.00 15.04 9.39
CA GLY A 31 -10.48 14.51 8.13
C GLY A 31 -11.54 13.76 7.33
N LEU A 32 -11.68 14.13 6.07
CA LEU A 32 -12.38 13.31 5.08
C LEU A 32 -11.68 11.96 5.02
N MET A 33 -12.17 11.00 5.77
CA MET A 33 -11.68 9.63 5.72
C MET A 33 -12.43 8.89 4.63
N GLY A 34 -11.69 8.29 3.70
CA GLY A 34 -12.22 7.15 2.98
C GLY A 34 -12.56 6.06 4.00
N GLN A 35 -13.84 5.84 4.27
CA GLN A 35 -14.25 4.80 5.21
C GLN A 35 -14.27 3.46 4.47
N LEU A 36 -13.59 2.47 5.04
CA LEU A 36 -13.71 1.08 4.59
C LEU A 36 -15.16 0.64 4.84
N LYS A 37 -15.84 0.26 3.78
CA LYS A 37 -17.18 -0.29 3.83
C LYS A 37 -17.04 -1.80 3.97
N ALA A 38 -17.20 -2.33 5.16
CA ALA A 38 -16.80 -3.67 5.60
C ALA A 38 -17.36 -4.88 4.79
N ASP A 39 -18.18 -4.67 3.76
CA ASP A 39 -18.92 -5.74 3.10
C ASP A 39 -18.71 -5.88 1.57
N ASP A 40 -17.85 -5.06 0.93
CA ASP A 40 -17.84 -4.96 -0.53
C ASP A 40 -16.45 -5.18 -1.19
N ILE A 41 -15.57 -6.02 -0.61
CA ILE A 41 -14.33 -6.39 -1.31
C ILE A 41 -14.68 -7.22 -2.55
N GLU A 42 -14.48 -6.64 -3.74
CA GLU A 42 -14.61 -7.35 -4.99
C GLU A 42 -13.39 -8.22 -5.27
N VAL A 43 -13.63 -9.49 -5.55
CA VAL A 43 -12.60 -10.46 -5.92
C VAL A 43 -12.57 -10.60 -7.43
N LEU A 44 -11.52 -10.08 -8.07
CA LEU A 44 -11.27 -10.27 -9.49
C LEU A 44 -10.31 -11.44 -9.66
N SER A 45 -10.86 -12.63 -9.89
CA SER A 45 -10.07 -13.87 -9.95
C SER A 45 -9.08 -13.86 -11.11
N THR A 46 -7.81 -13.69 -10.76
CA THR A 46 -6.63 -13.92 -11.62
C THR A 46 -5.71 -14.86 -10.87
N ALA A 47 -4.87 -15.64 -11.52
CA ALA A 47 -3.91 -16.47 -10.79
C ALA A 47 -2.64 -15.65 -10.46
N GLY A 48 -2.20 -15.70 -9.21
CA GLY A 48 -0.84 -15.30 -8.80
C GLY A 48 -0.49 -13.83 -9.08
N THR A 49 -1.14 -12.89 -8.39
CA THR A 49 -0.70 -11.49 -8.44
C THR A 49 0.27 -11.19 -7.29
N ASN A 50 1.40 -10.58 -7.62
CA ASN A 50 2.49 -10.33 -6.68
C ASN A 50 2.53 -8.89 -6.20
N ASN A 51 2.35 -7.93 -7.10
CA ASN A 51 2.33 -6.51 -6.78
C ASN A 51 1.34 -5.75 -7.66
N VAL A 52 0.98 -4.54 -7.27
CA VAL A 52 0.02 -3.68 -7.98
C VAL A 52 0.42 -2.22 -7.85
N ALA A 53 0.19 -1.44 -8.92
CA ALA A 53 0.35 0.02 -8.91
C ALA A 53 -0.85 0.68 -9.58
N ILE A 54 -1.18 1.91 -9.22
CA ILE A 54 -2.36 2.62 -9.71
C ILE A 54 -1.93 3.87 -10.47
N ALA A 55 -2.57 4.10 -11.64
CA ALA A 55 -2.50 5.35 -12.39
C ALA A 55 -3.93 5.82 -12.73
N GLY A 56 -4.36 6.91 -12.11
CA GLY A 56 -5.72 7.43 -12.24
C GLY A 56 -6.77 6.40 -11.85
N GLN A 57 -7.68 6.07 -12.76
CA GLN A 57 -8.75 5.08 -12.51
C GLN A 57 -8.36 3.65 -12.90
N TYR A 58 -7.10 3.37 -13.17
CA TYR A 58 -6.65 2.02 -13.56
C TYR A 58 -5.57 1.49 -12.62
N ALA A 59 -5.75 0.23 -12.20
CA ALA A 59 -4.70 -0.52 -11.53
C ALA A 59 -4.01 -1.49 -12.51
N PHE A 60 -2.71 -1.67 -12.33
CA PHE A 60 -1.85 -2.55 -13.11
C PHE A 60 -1.22 -3.55 -12.16
N ALA A 61 -1.61 -4.81 -12.27
CA ALA A 61 -1.11 -5.85 -11.39
C ALA A 61 -0.10 -6.75 -12.09
N ALA A 62 0.98 -7.05 -11.40
CA ALA A 62 1.96 -8.05 -11.79
C ALA A 62 1.38 -9.45 -11.56
N ALA A 63 0.99 -10.15 -12.63
CA ALA A 63 0.28 -11.41 -12.57
C ALA A 63 1.13 -12.59 -13.12
N GLY A 64 2.42 -12.59 -12.81
CA GLY A 64 3.36 -13.64 -13.15
C GLY A 64 3.32 -13.97 -14.65
N VAL A 65 3.06 -15.23 -14.98
CA VAL A 65 2.99 -15.72 -16.37
C VAL A 65 1.85 -15.13 -17.20
N GLN A 66 0.84 -14.54 -16.57
CA GLN A 66 -0.25 -13.85 -17.27
C GLN A 66 0.20 -12.47 -17.77
N GLY A 67 1.24 -11.90 -17.18
CA GLY A 67 1.75 -10.58 -17.50
C GLY A 67 1.15 -9.48 -16.64
N ILE A 68 0.68 -8.41 -17.27
CA ILE A 68 0.07 -7.26 -16.57
C ILE A 68 -1.45 -7.39 -16.69
N VAL A 69 -2.14 -7.45 -15.55
CA VAL A 69 -3.60 -7.38 -15.50
C VAL A 69 -4.00 -5.93 -15.23
N ILE A 70 -4.92 -5.41 -16.06
CA ILE A 70 -5.43 -4.05 -15.97
C ILE A 70 -6.82 -4.09 -15.38
N VAL A 71 -7.04 -3.34 -14.31
CA VAL A 71 -8.34 -3.21 -13.65
C VAL A 71 -8.87 -1.79 -13.81
N ASP A 72 -10.11 -1.65 -14.23
CA ASP A 72 -10.85 -0.39 -14.23
C ASP A 72 -11.52 -0.22 -12.86
N LEU A 73 -11.11 0.80 -12.12
CA LEU A 73 -11.58 1.08 -10.76
C LEU A 73 -12.88 1.88 -10.71
N SER A 74 -13.33 2.45 -11.84
CA SER A 74 -14.62 3.17 -11.90
C SER A 74 -15.85 2.25 -11.77
N GLY A 75 -15.64 0.95 -11.93
CA GLY A 75 -16.59 -0.13 -11.66
C GLY A 75 -15.75 -1.40 -11.73
N PRO A 76 -15.25 -1.88 -10.59
CA PRO A 76 -14.14 -2.81 -10.53
C PRO A 76 -14.33 -4.01 -11.45
N LYS A 77 -13.48 -4.11 -12.45
CA LYS A 77 -13.49 -5.20 -13.45
C LYS A 77 -12.14 -5.30 -14.14
N ILE A 78 -11.80 -6.50 -14.56
CA ILE A 78 -10.66 -6.69 -15.44
C ILE A 78 -10.96 -6.01 -16.79
N ALA A 79 -10.17 -4.99 -17.09
CA ALA A 79 -10.29 -4.20 -18.30
C ALA A 79 -9.41 -4.74 -19.45
N GLY A 80 -8.31 -5.41 -19.12
CA GLY A 80 -7.40 -5.99 -20.08
C GLY A 80 -6.30 -6.82 -19.46
N VAL A 81 -5.58 -7.52 -20.32
CA VAL A 81 -4.37 -8.27 -19.94
C VAL A 81 -3.31 -8.05 -21.02
N VAL A 82 -2.10 -7.68 -20.60
CA VAL A 82 -0.94 -7.54 -21.48
C VAL A 82 0.02 -8.69 -21.18
N ALA A 83 0.29 -9.52 -22.19
CA ALA A 83 1.21 -10.63 -22.02
C ALA A 83 2.63 -10.15 -21.65
N PRO A 84 3.42 -10.96 -20.93
CA PRO A 84 4.81 -10.64 -20.66
C PRO A 84 5.57 -10.27 -21.93
N PRO A 85 6.55 -9.36 -21.87
CA PRO A 85 7.38 -9.02 -23.02
C PRO A 85 8.05 -10.26 -23.64
N VAL A 86 8.33 -10.21 -24.93
CA VAL A 86 9.03 -11.33 -25.62
C VAL A 86 10.40 -11.55 -24.98
N ASN A 87 10.70 -12.81 -24.67
CA ASN A 87 11.89 -13.29 -23.94
C ASN A 87 11.89 -13.04 -22.43
N THR A 88 10.78 -12.57 -21.84
CA THR A 88 10.52 -12.67 -20.41
C THR A 88 9.52 -13.79 -20.16
N GLY A 89 9.52 -14.39 -18.99
CA GLY A 89 8.59 -15.46 -18.65
C GLY A 89 7.40 -14.98 -17.83
N THR A 90 7.63 -13.91 -17.06
CA THR A 90 6.71 -13.43 -16.04
C THR A 90 6.72 -11.90 -15.95
N VAL A 91 5.77 -11.37 -15.22
CA VAL A 91 5.80 -10.01 -14.65
C VAL A 91 5.61 -10.19 -13.16
N ASP A 92 6.65 -9.91 -12.39
CA ASP A 92 6.67 -10.22 -10.96
C ASP A 92 6.54 -8.98 -10.09
N ASP A 93 6.94 -7.81 -10.63
CA ASP A 93 6.81 -6.54 -9.94
C ASP A 93 6.49 -5.40 -10.92
N VAL A 94 5.87 -4.33 -10.41
CA VAL A 94 5.46 -3.15 -11.16
C VAL A 94 5.65 -1.87 -10.38
N SER A 95 6.03 -0.80 -11.10
CA SER A 95 6.09 0.56 -10.57
C SER A 95 5.63 1.56 -11.63
N ILE A 96 5.08 2.68 -11.23
CA ILE A 96 4.56 3.71 -12.14
C ILE A 96 5.20 5.05 -11.84
N ASP A 97 5.59 5.76 -12.93
CA ASP A 97 5.91 7.19 -12.89
C ASP A 97 5.23 7.90 -14.07
N GLY A 98 4.24 8.73 -13.75
CA GLY A 98 3.39 9.40 -14.74
C GLY A 98 2.70 8.43 -15.69
N ASP A 99 2.96 8.58 -17.00
CA ASP A 99 2.41 7.71 -18.05
C ASP A 99 3.30 6.49 -18.37
N LEU A 100 4.23 6.15 -17.49
CA LEU A 100 5.15 5.02 -17.66
C LEU A 100 4.94 3.96 -16.60
N LEU A 101 4.82 2.72 -17.06
CA LEU A 101 4.77 1.52 -16.25
C LEU A 101 6.07 0.74 -16.42
N PHE A 102 6.76 0.52 -15.33
CA PHE A 102 7.97 -0.28 -15.24
C PHE A 102 7.58 -1.67 -14.75
N THR A 103 8.07 -2.70 -15.41
CA THR A 103 7.81 -4.09 -15.06
C THR A 103 9.10 -4.86 -14.90
N LEU A 104 9.13 -5.72 -13.91
CA LEU A 104 10.26 -6.59 -13.62
C LEU A 104 9.88 -8.04 -13.84
N ASP A 105 10.72 -8.77 -14.58
CA ASP A 105 10.69 -10.23 -14.66
C ASP A 105 11.79 -10.79 -13.78
N ALA A 106 11.41 -11.46 -12.71
CA ALA A 106 12.34 -12.10 -11.78
C ALA A 106 12.78 -13.51 -12.23
N SER A 107 12.20 -14.04 -13.32
CA SER A 107 12.48 -15.39 -13.79
C SER A 107 13.66 -15.45 -14.77
N GLY A 108 14.57 -16.37 -14.55
CA GLY A 108 15.57 -16.80 -15.53
C GLY A 108 16.54 -15.71 -16.00
N THR A 109 16.39 -15.24 -17.24
CA THR A 109 17.23 -14.19 -17.84
C THR A 109 16.76 -12.79 -17.49
N GLY A 110 15.68 -12.66 -16.75
CA GLY A 110 15.11 -11.49 -16.14
C GLY A 110 15.28 -10.15 -16.85
N GLY A 111 14.42 -9.22 -16.58
CA GLY A 111 14.66 -7.94 -17.20
C GLY A 111 13.65 -6.85 -16.81
N LEU A 112 14.14 -5.63 -16.90
CA LEU A 112 13.33 -4.43 -16.79
C LEU A 112 12.71 -4.11 -18.15
N SER A 113 11.40 -3.92 -18.17
CA SER A 113 10.68 -3.40 -19.35
C SER A 113 9.91 -2.15 -18.99
N VAL A 114 9.73 -1.26 -19.95
CA VAL A 114 9.00 0.00 -19.79
C VAL A 114 7.87 0.06 -20.81
N PHE A 115 6.66 0.30 -20.33
CA PHE A 115 5.48 0.49 -21.16
C PHE A 115 4.98 1.92 -21.02
N SER A 116 4.49 2.49 -22.13
CA SER A 116 3.65 3.69 -22.05
C SER A 116 2.21 3.27 -21.70
N ILE A 117 1.66 3.90 -20.69
CA ILE A 117 0.26 3.77 -20.25
C ILE A 117 -0.54 5.06 -20.50
N ALA A 118 -0.06 5.93 -21.38
CA ALA A 118 -0.84 7.09 -21.85
C ALA A 118 -2.24 6.70 -22.38
N ASN A 119 -2.37 5.47 -22.90
CA ASN A 119 -3.64 4.79 -23.06
C ASN A 119 -3.66 3.57 -22.13
N PRO A 120 -4.25 3.68 -20.92
CA PRO A 120 -4.21 2.62 -19.92
C PRO A 120 -4.78 1.28 -20.38
N MET A 121 -5.76 1.33 -21.31
CA MET A 121 -6.39 0.13 -21.86
C MET A 121 -5.53 -0.59 -22.90
N GLN A 122 -4.47 0.03 -23.39
CA GLN A 122 -3.58 -0.49 -24.42
C GLN A 122 -2.13 -0.09 -24.14
N PRO A 123 -1.51 -0.57 -23.05
CA PRO A 123 -0.11 -0.33 -22.79
C PRO A 123 0.76 -0.75 -23.96
N THR A 124 1.73 0.08 -24.30
CA THR A 124 2.65 -0.20 -25.43
C THR A 124 4.08 -0.28 -24.91
N LEU A 125 4.78 -1.37 -25.26
CA LEU A 125 6.19 -1.53 -24.91
C LEU A 125 7.03 -0.43 -25.56
N VAL A 126 7.73 0.35 -24.76
CA VAL A 126 8.61 1.44 -25.19
C VAL A 126 10.06 1.02 -25.15
N SER A 127 10.47 0.35 -24.08
CA SER A 127 11.86 -0.07 -23.86
C SER A 127 11.92 -1.43 -23.16
N GLY A 128 12.94 -2.23 -23.50
CA GLY A 128 13.19 -3.53 -22.87
C GLY A 128 12.72 -4.74 -23.66
N PRO A 129 12.83 -5.94 -23.09
CA PRO A 129 13.48 -6.19 -21.80
C PRO A 129 14.97 -5.87 -21.85
N VAL A 130 15.44 -5.17 -20.83
CA VAL A 130 16.86 -4.86 -20.63
C VAL A 130 17.36 -5.67 -19.43
N ILE A 131 18.38 -6.48 -19.66
CA ILE A 131 19.01 -7.21 -18.56
C ILE A 131 19.63 -6.19 -17.60
N VAL A 132 19.27 -6.31 -16.33
CA VAL A 132 19.86 -5.61 -15.22
C VAL A 132 20.68 -6.64 -14.44
N ASP A 133 21.93 -6.33 -14.14
CA ASP A 133 22.89 -7.28 -13.52
C ASP A 133 22.57 -7.58 -12.04
N VAL A 134 21.28 -7.77 -11.73
CA VAL A 134 20.80 -8.13 -10.40
C VAL A 134 19.97 -9.41 -10.52
N SER A 135 20.42 -10.51 -9.93
CA SER A 135 19.71 -11.79 -9.96
C SER A 135 19.98 -12.57 -8.65
N PRO A 136 18.98 -13.14 -8.02
CA PRO A 136 17.54 -13.02 -8.35
C PRO A 136 17.02 -11.60 -8.09
N PHE A 137 16.01 -11.17 -8.85
CA PHE A 137 15.40 -9.86 -8.67
C PHE A 137 14.47 -9.85 -7.47
N ALA A 138 14.31 -8.69 -6.81
CA ALA A 138 13.43 -8.53 -5.66
C ALA A 138 12.34 -7.47 -5.92
N GLY A 139 12.70 -6.27 -6.43
CA GLY A 139 11.72 -5.23 -6.67
C GLY A 139 12.18 -4.19 -7.69
N VAL A 140 11.22 -3.39 -8.18
CA VAL A 140 11.44 -2.24 -9.05
C VAL A 140 10.71 -1.02 -8.50
N SER A 141 11.41 0.13 -8.47
CA SER A 141 10.78 1.41 -8.15
C SER A 141 11.29 2.48 -9.10
N ALA A 142 10.39 3.36 -9.52
CA ALA A 142 10.68 4.42 -10.47
C ALA A 142 10.00 5.71 -10.06
N ALA A 143 10.73 6.80 -10.10
CA ALA A 143 10.20 8.14 -9.96
C ALA A 143 11.12 9.16 -10.63
N ASN A 144 10.53 10.20 -11.19
CA ASN A 144 11.17 11.42 -11.66
C ASN A 144 12.44 11.19 -12.51
N GLY A 145 12.38 10.26 -13.46
CA GLY A 145 13.47 9.98 -14.41
C GLY A 145 14.51 8.98 -13.95
N SER A 146 14.36 8.39 -12.77
CA SER A 146 15.23 7.34 -12.23
C SER A 146 14.45 6.06 -11.95
N VAL A 147 14.97 4.92 -12.38
CA VAL A 147 14.46 3.58 -12.02
C VAL A 147 15.56 2.78 -11.33
N VAL A 148 15.23 2.20 -10.21
CA VAL A 148 16.10 1.32 -9.43
C VAL A 148 15.49 -0.07 -9.39
N VAL A 149 16.31 -1.07 -9.63
CA VAL A 149 15.96 -2.49 -9.50
C VAL A 149 16.82 -3.06 -8.38
N SER A 150 16.18 -3.74 -7.45
CA SER A 150 16.86 -4.45 -6.37
C SER A 150 16.99 -5.93 -6.68
N GLY A 151 18.05 -6.54 -6.15
CA GLY A 151 18.32 -7.98 -6.28
C GLY A 151 18.39 -8.68 -4.94
N GLY A 152 17.95 -9.92 -4.89
CA GLY A 152 17.91 -10.75 -3.70
C GLY A 152 19.27 -11.02 -3.03
N THR A 153 20.37 -10.59 -3.64
CA THR A 153 21.71 -10.65 -3.06
C THR A 153 22.20 -9.32 -2.48
N GLY A 154 21.34 -8.29 -2.48
CA GLY A 154 21.72 -6.94 -2.03
C GLY A 154 22.31 -6.05 -3.13
N LEU A 155 22.42 -6.56 -4.35
CA LEU A 155 22.86 -5.76 -5.49
C LEU A 155 21.69 -4.92 -6.02
N LEU A 156 21.92 -3.61 -6.14
CA LEU A 156 20.98 -2.67 -6.75
C LEU A 156 21.55 -2.15 -8.06
N SER A 157 20.66 -1.94 -9.02
CA SER A 157 20.98 -1.39 -10.32
C SER A 157 20.07 -0.20 -10.61
N ARG A 158 20.67 0.95 -10.99
CA ARG A 158 19.93 2.13 -11.42
C ARG A 158 20.13 2.39 -12.89
N ARG A 159 19.04 2.84 -13.53
CA ARG A 159 19.03 3.47 -14.84
C ARG A 159 18.24 4.76 -14.82
N ASN A 160 18.57 5.66 -15.72
CA ASN A 160 17.74 6.82 -16.00
C ASN A 160 16.83 6.53 -17.18
N TYR A 161 15.71 7.25 -17.29
CA TYR A 161 14.80 7.21 -18.41
C TYR A 161 14.33 8.62 -18.78
N GLN A 162 13.86 8.75 -20.00
CA GLN A 162 13.23 9.97 -20.51
C GLN A 162 11.71 9.90 -20.38
N LEU A 163 11.04 11.01 -20.56
CA LEU A 163 9.57 11.09 -20.49
C LEU A 163 8.86 10.19 -21.52
N ASP A 164 9.54 9.77 -22.58
CA ASP A 164 9.02 8.81 -23.56
C ASP A 164 9.26 7.34 -23.15
N GLY A 165 9.84 7.10 -21.98
CA GLY A 165 10.17 5.76 -21.47
C GLY A 165 11.48 5.18 -21.99
N THR A 166 12.23 5.90 -22.83
CA THR A 166 13.52 5.42 -23.31
C THR A 166 14.52 5.35 -22.18
N LEU A 167 15.07 4.16 -21.91
CA LEU A 167 16.16 3.98 -20.94
C LEU A 167 17.45 4.58 -21.48
N VAL A 168 18.09 5.45 -20.71
CA VAL A 168 19.28 6.21 -21.11
C VAL A 168 20.42 6.07 -20.12
N GLY A 169 21.64 6.39 -20.59
CA GLY A 169 22.83 6.37 -19.76
C GLY A 169 23.38 4.97 -19.47
N ALA A 170 24.46 4.96 -18.69
CA ALA A 170 25.08 3.73 -18.22
C ALA A 170 24.34 3.18 -17.00
N VAL A 171 24.37 1.85 -16.83
CA VAL A 171 23.92 1.21 -15.60
C VAL A 171 24.88 1.58 -14.47
N SER A 172 24.35 2.00 -13.34
CA SER A 172 25.11 2.19 -12.09
C SER A 172 24.66 1.15 -11.09
N THR A 173 25.58 0.45 -10.47
CA THR A 173 25.29 -0.60 -9.50
C THR A 173 25.94 -0.30 -8.16
N ILE A 174 25.34 -0.78 -7.09
CA ILE A 174 25.88 -0.80 -5.74
C ILE A 174 25.51 -2.12 -5.08
N ASP A 175 26.47 -2.71 -4.36
CA ASP A 175 26.25 -3.92 -3.58
C ASP A 175 26.19 -3.54 -2.10
N LEU A 176 25.04 -3.75 -1.47
CA LEU A 176 24.83 -3.49 -0.05
C LEU A 176 25.23 -4.70 0.82
N GLY A 177 25.54 -5.85 0.20
CA GLY A 177 25.96 -7.07 0.90
C GLY A 177 24.87 -7.69 1.77
N VAL A 178 23.62 -7.39 1.52
CA VAL A 178 22.45 -7.86 2.28
C VAL A 178 21.46 -8.58 1.37
N GLY A 179 20.58 -9.39 1.94
CA GLY A 179 19.60 -10.16 1.15
C GLY A 179 18.32 -9.36 0.87
N GLN A 180 17.71 -9.62 -0.26
CA GLN A 180 16.35 -9.23 -0.69
C GLN A 180 15.92 -7.81 -0.24
N PRO A 181 16.61 -6.75 -0.67
CA PRO A 181 16.21 -5.40 -0.34
C PRO A 181 14.95 -5.00 -1.12
N ASP A 182 13.94 -4.49 -0.43
CA ASP A 182 12.95 -3.65 -1.05
C ASP A 182 13.53 -2.27 -1.36
N VAL A 183 13.04 -1.62 -2.41
CA VAL A 183 13.52 -0.32 -2.84
C VAL A 183 12.39 0.61 -3.21
N LEU A 184 12.42 1.81 -2.66
CA LEU A 184 11.56 2.93 -3.04
C LEU A 184 12.42 4.07 -3.58
N VAL A 185 12.20 4.47 -4.82
CA VAL A 185 12.75 5.73 -5.35
C VAL A 185 11.92 6.87 -4.80
N GLY A 186 12.58 7.82 -4.15
CA GLY A 186 11.92 9.00 -3.62
C GLY A 186 11.26 9.86 -4.70
N GLU A 187 10.18 10.53 -4.34
CA GLU A 187 9.38 11.34 -5.27
C GLU A 187 10.20 12.40 -6.02
N ASP A 188 11.29 12.87 -5.45
CA ASP A 188 12.22 13.83 -6.09
C ASP A 188 13.15 13.20 -7.14
N GLY A 189 13.28 11.87 -7.16
CA GLY A 189 14.23 11.14 -8.01
C GLY A 189 15.71 11.32 -7.65
N GLU A 190 16.02 11.95 -6.53
CA GLU A 190 17.41 12.22 -6.09
C GLU A 190 17.87 11.21 -5.04
N ALA A 191 16.96 10.63 -4.27
CA ALA A 191 17.24 9.61 -3.26
C ALA A 191 16.48 8.32 -3.53
N ALA A 192 17.01 7.19 -3.04
CA ALA A 192 16.27 5.94 -2.91
C ALA A 192 16.41 5.41 -1.48
N PHE A 193 15.33 4.86 -0.98
CA PHE A 193 15.23 4.26 0.34
C PHE A 193 15.20 2.75 0.18
N VAL A 194 16.12 2.08 0.83
CA VAL A 194 16.27 0.62 0.70
C VAL A 194 16.05 -0.01 2.06
N SER A 195 14.99 -0.76 2.16
CA SER A 195 14.66 -1.53 3.36
C SER A 195 15.46 -2.81 3.39
N THR A 196 16.36 -2.98 4.34
CA THR A 196 17.31 -4.11 4.32
C THR A 196 17.52 -4.74 5.68
N ASP A 197 17.88 -6.03 5.65
CA ASP A 197 18.62 -6.66 6.73
C ASP A 197 20.07 -6.19 6.67
N PHE A 198 20.64 -5.74 7.77
CA PHE A 198 22.05 -5.40 7.80
C PHE A 198 22.91 -6.66 8.04
N ALA A 199 23.96 -6.83 7.25
CA ALA A 199 24.98 -7.85 7.50
C ALA A 199 25.73 -7.64 8.83
N GLY A 200 25.56 -6.47 9.46
CA GLY A 200 26.05 -6.09 10.79
C GLY A 200 25.13 -5.04 11.38
N ALA A 201 25.08 -4.92 12.70
CA ALA A 201 24.22 -3.94 13.33
C ALA A 201 24.64 -2.51 12.98
N VAL A 202 23.68 -1.72 12.46
CA VAL A 202 23.77 -0.26 12.34
C VAL A 202 22.97 0.33 13.50
N ASP A 203 23.55 1.23 14.26
CA ASP A 203 22.95 1.78 15.50
C ASP A 203 22.49 0.70 16.50
N GLY A 204 23.15 -0.48 16.44
CA GLY A 204 22.80 -1.61 17.29
C GLY A 204 21.62 -2.43 16.78
N GLN A 205 21.04 -2.11 15.62
CA GLN A 205 19.89 -2.79 15.03
C GLN A 205 20.30 -3.68 13.85
N PRO A 206 19.71 -4.86 13.70
CA PRO A 206 19.98 -5.74 12.57
C PRO A 206 19.25 -5.35 11.28
N PHE A 207 18.27 -4.43 11.36
CA PHE A 207 17.43 -3.99 10.25
C PHE A 207 17.39 -2.48 10.17
N GLY A 208 17.10 -1.95 9.00
CA GLY A 208 16.89 -0.53 8.84
C GLY A 208 16.76 -0.09 7.39
N ILE A 209 17.00 1.18 7.20
CA ILE A 209 16.93 1.83 5.91
C ILE A 209 18.33 2.29 5.50
N THR A 210 18.72 1.97 4.29
CA THR A 210 19.87 2.57 3.61
C THR A 210 19.34 3.64 2.65
N VAL A 211 19.84 4.86 2.80
CA VAL A 211 19.51 5.97 1.91
C VAL A 211 20.62 6.11 0.86
N LEU A 212 20.23 6.05 -0.40
CA LEU A 212 21.13 6.17 -1.54
C LEU A 212 20.95 7.50 -2.24
N ASN A 213 22.06 8.13 -2.62
CA ASN A 213 22.05 9.18 -3.64
C ASN A 213 21.92 8.52 -5.01
N ILE A 214 20.85 8.85 -5.73
CA ILE A 214 20.59 8.38 -7.09
C ILE A 214 20.61 9.50 -8.13
N GLY A 215 20.61 10.77 -7.74
CA GLY A 215 20.74 11.91 -8.65
C GLY A 215 22.11 12.07 -9.26
N GLY A 216 23.17 11.52 -8.63
CA GLY A 216 24.54 11.58 -9.11
C GLY A 216 24.85 10.61 -10.26
N PRO A 217 26.08 10.65 -10.81
CA PRO A 217 26.48 9.75 -11.90
C PRO A 217 26.62 8.29 -11.47
N THR A 218 26.84 8.05 -10.17
CA THR A 218 26.97 6.72 -9.57
C THR A 218 26.12 6.65 -8.31
N LEU A 219 25.62 5.46 -8.00
CA LEU A 219 24.99 5.19 -6.72
C LEU A 219 25.99 5.33 -5.58
N SER A 220 25.57 5.95 -4.48
CA SER A 220 26.38 6.05 -3.25
C SER A 220 25.48 6.11 -2.03
N ILE A 221 25.93 5.51 -0.93
CA ILE A 221 25.21 5.60 0.35
C ILE A 221 25.35 7.04 0.88
N ILE A 222 24.21 7.65 1.24
CA ILE A 222 24.16 8.96 1.91
C ILE A 222 24.09 8.75 3.42
N ASP A 223 23.20 7.84 3.85
CA ASP A 223 22.90 7.59 5.25
C ASP A 223 22.46 6.14 5.46
N GLN A 224 22.58 5.66 6.67
CA GLN A 224 22.06 4.37 7.11
C GLN A 224 21.57 4.51 8.55
N PHE A 225 20.36 4.07 8.83
CA PHE A 225 19.84 4.12 10.18
C PHE A 225 19.07 2.85 10.50
N GLY A 226 19.28 2.36 11.72
CA GLY A 226 18.55 1.22 12.27
C GLY A 226 17.13 1.62 12.64
N ILE A 227 16.19 0.73 12.41
CA ILE A 227 14.84 0.89 12.96
C ILE A 227 14.87 0.39 14.38
N ASP A 228 14.91 1.33 15.35
CA ASP A 228 14.86 0.97 16.75
C ASP A 228 13.45 0.59 17.16
N GLY A 229 13.28 -0.65 17.58
CA GLY A 229 12.06 -1.11 18.24
C GLY A 229 11.79 -0.49 19.61
N ALA A 230 12.61 0.47 20.07
CA ALA A 230 12.50 1.07 21.42
C ALA A 230 11.19 1.84 21.67
N GLY A 231 10.45 2.20 20.63
CA GLY A 231 9.07 2.68 20.73
C GLY A 231 8.03 1.58 20.90
N PHE A 232 8.41 0.33 20.70
CA PHE A 232 7.55 -0.85 20.82
C PHE A 232 7.69 -1.50 22.18
N THR A 233 6.63 -2.18 22.60
CA THR A 233 6.60 -2.90 23.88
C THR A 233 7.77 -3.87 23.98
N PRO A 234 8.48 -3.96 25.14
CA PRO A 234 9.55 -4.93 25.33
C PRO A 234 9.07 -6.35 25.04
N GLY A 235 9.77 -7.07 24.19
CA GLY A 235 9.41 -8.42 23.76
C GLY A 235 9.08 -8.51 22.26
N PHE A 236 9.23 -7.44 21.52
CA PHE A 236 9.06 -7.36 20.10
C PHE A 236 10.32 -7.87 19.39
N GLU A 237 10.29 -9.10 18.96
CA GLU A 237 11.34 -9.66 18.10
C GLU A 237 10.81 -9.61 16.65
N PHE A 238 11.47 -8.85 15.79
CA PHE A 238 11.23 -8.92 14.36
C PHE A 238 11.48 -10.36 13.89
N PRO A 239 10.55 -10.98 13.16
CA PRO A 239 10.88 -12.21 12.46
C PRO A 239 11.98 -11.90 11.45
N ALA A 240 13.08 -12.63 11.53
CA ALA A 240 14.33 -12.34 10.83
C ALA A 240 14.30 -12.51 9.29
N ASN A 241 13.14 -12.54 8.62
CA ASN A 241 13.06 -12.89 7.20
C ASN A 241 11.89 -12.25 6.44
N PHE A 242 11.38 -11.07 6.84
CA PHE A 242 10.30 -10.45 6.09
C PHE A 242 10.81 -9.25 5.29
N PRO A 243 10.43 -9.14 4.01
CA PRO A 243 10.63 -7.93 3.24
C PRO A 243 9.93 -6.77 3.95
N ILE A 244 10.64 -5.67 4.11
CA ILE A 244 10.12 -4.44 4.67
C ILE A 244 9.77 -3.58 3.47
N GLU A 245 8.48 -3.35 3.26
CA GLU A 245 7.97 -2.48 2.21
C GLU A 245 7.83 -1.06 2.71
N SER A 246 7.92 -0.11 1.79
CA SER A 246 7.87 1.31 2.10
C SER A 246 7.02 2.09 1.10
N ALA A 247 6.42 3.19 1.59
CA ALA A 247 5.68 4.16 0.79
C ALA A 247 6.08 5.59 1.19
N GLN A 248 5.97 6.53 0.28
CA GLN A 248 6.28 7.95 0.53
C GLN A 248 5.10 8.84 0.14
N SER A 249 4.91 9.89 0.94
CA SER A 249 4.04 11.01 0.58
C SER A 249 4.71 12.31 1.04
N GLY A 250 5.14 13.12 0.09
CA GLY A 250 5.93 14.32 0.34
C GLY A 250 7.18 14.03 1.15
N ASP A 251 7.36 14.74 2.25
CA ASP A 251 8.54 14.61 3.12
C ASP A 251 8.45 13.44 4.13
N LYS A 252 7.46 12.57 4.02
CA LYS A 252 7.27 11.44 4.94
C LYS A 252 7.48 10.11 4.25
N LEU A 253 8.35 9.28 4.83
CA LEU A 253 8.53 7.88 4.46
C LEU A 253 7.84 7.01 5.51
N TYR A 254 7.02 6.09 5.05
CA TYR A 254 6.30 5.11 5.85
C TYR A 254 6.90 3.73 5.58
N VAL A 255 7.28 3.03 6.61
CA VAL A 255 7.95 1.73 6.50
C VAL A 255 7.16 0.70 7.30
N ALA A 256 6.64 -0.31 6.62
CA ALA A 256 6.03 -1.46 7.26
C ALA A 256 7.11 -2.41 7.76
N PHE A 257 7.02 -2.84 9.01
CA PHE A 257 7.99 -3.77 9.60
C PHE A 257 7.38 -4.56 10.75
N GLY A 258 7.88 -5.77 10.94
CA GLY A 258 7.53 -6.62 12.07
C GLY A 258 6.01 -6.67 12.31
N ASN A 259 5.50 -5.92 13.30
CA ASN A 259 4.09 -5.74 13.57
C ASN A 259 3.76 -4.25 13.83
N GLY A 260 4.25 -3.39 12.95
CA GLY A 260 4.01 -1.96 13.00
C GLY A 260 4.43 -1.20 11.76
N VAL A 261 4.30 0.10 11.86
CA VAL A 261 4.75 1.07 10.86
C VAL A 261 5.63 2.10 11.53
N ALA A 262 6.79 2.38 10.94
CA ALA A 262 7.63 3.53 11.30
C ALA A 262 7.42 4.67 10.31
N ILE A 263 7.44 5.89 10.80
CA ILE A 263 7.28 7.11 10.01
C ILE A 263 8.53 7.95 10.18
N PHE A 264 9.11 8.36 9.07
CA PHE A 264 10.35 9.14 9.03
C PHE A 264 10.12 10.46 8.31
N ASP A 265 10.82 11.50 8.76
CA ASP A 265 11.01 12.75 8.00
C ASP A 265 12.18 12.55 7.05
N VAL A 266 11.91 12.61 5.77
CA VAL A 266 12.89 12.46 4.68
C VAL A 266 13.09 13.76 3.88
N SER A 267 12.59 14.89 4.38
CA SER A 267 12.82 16.22 3.80
C SER A 267 14.31 16.53 3.58
N ASN A 268 15.17 15.92 4.37
CA ASN A 268 16.62 15.93 4.17
C ASN A 268 17.15 14.49 4.17
N PRO A 269 17.36 13.88 3.01
CA PRO A 269 17.87 12.51 2.91
C PRO A 269 19.21 12.23 3.59
N SER A 270 19.99 13.27 3.88
CA SER A 270 21.28 13.16 4.61
C SER A 270 21.12 13.25 6.13
N ALA A 271 19.91 13.42 6.63
CA ALA A 271 19.62 13.56 8.05
C ALA A 271 18.19 13.12 8.37
N VAL A 272 17.86 11.90 8.00
CA VAL A 272 16.55 11.29 8.22
C VAL A 272 16.25 11.21 9.72
N GLN A 273 14.99 11.51 10.10
CA GLN A 273 14.56 11.51 11.49
C GLN A 273 13.32 10.64 11.68
N VAL A 274 13.30 9.86 12.74
CA VAL A 274 12.09 9.13 13.15
C VAL A 274 11.06 10.12 13.69
N LEU A 275 9.88 10.14 13.08
CA LEU A 275 8.75 10.95 13.54
C LEU A 275 7.86 10.18 14.51
N ALA A 276 7.52 8.94 14.15
CA ALA A 276 6.64 8.09 14.95
C ALA A 276 6.86 6.62 14.66
N THR A 277 6.37 5.80 15.58
CA THR A 277 6.18 4.37 15.37
C THR A 277 4.77 4.00 15.78
N ILE A 278 4.07 3.25 14.94
CA ILE A 278 2.68 2.83 15.14
C ILE A 278 2.68 1.32 15.31
N PRO A 279 2.51 0.80 16.54
CA PRO A 279 2.38 -0.63 16.73
C PRO A 279 1.03 -1.13 16.19
N ILE A 280 1.05 -2.27 15.49
CA ILE A 280 -0.13 -2.99 15.03
C ILE A 280 -0.11 -4.39 15.64
N PRO A 281 -0.53 -4.54 16.90
CA PRO A 281 -0.38 -5.79 17.63
C PRO A 281 -1.09 -6.95 16.94
N GLY A 282 -0.38 -8.04 16.74
CA GLY A 282 -0.91 -9.27 16.13
C GLY A 282 -0.96 -9.26 14.61
N ALA A 283 -0.57 -8.18 13.94
CA ALA A 283 -0.40 -8.16 12.50
C ALA A 283 1.05 -8.53 12.12
N ASN A 284 1.21 -8.96 10.87
CA ASN A 284 2.50 -9.11 10.22
C ASN A 284 2.40 -8.42 8.86
N PRO A 285 2.67 -7.10 8.84
CA PRO A 285 2.64 -6.31 7.61
C PRO A 285 3.54 -6.91 6.52
N VAL A 286 3.04 -6.93 5.29
CA VAL A 286 3.79 -7.43 4.13
C VAL A 286 3.94 -6.38 3.05
N ASN A 287 3.02 -5.42 3.00
CA ASN A 287 3.09 -4.30 2.05
C ASN A 287 2.33 -3.09 2.62
N ILE A 288 2.67 -1.90 2.14
CA ILE A 288 2.12 -0.62 2.58
C ILE A 288 2.02 0.35 1.42
N ASP A 289 0.95 1.13 1.39
CA ASP A 289 0.82 2.29 0.51
C ASP A 289 0.12 3.44 1.22
N VAL A 290 0.21 4.63 0.64
CA VAL A 290 -0.34 5.86 1.20
C VAL A 290 -1.14 6.64 0.17
N ALA A 291 -2.36 7.00 0.53
CA ALA A 291 -3.20 7.89 -0.26
C ALA A 291 -3.71 9.04 0.60
N GLY A 292 -3.28 10.26 0.27
CA GLY A 292 -3.54 11.43 1.10
C GLY A 292 -2.97 11.26 2.51
N ASP A 293 -3.85 11.35 3.51
CA ASP A 293 -3.50 11.18 4.93
C ASP A 293 -3.83 9.78 5.46
N MET A 294 -4.08 8.81 4.59
CA MET A 294 -4.40 7.43 4.97
C MET A 294 -3.29 6.49 4.55
N LEU A 295 -2.83 5.67 5.48
CA LEU A 295 -1.99 4.51 5.19
C LEU A 295 -2.85 3.26 5.06
N TYR A 296 -2.50 2.43 4.10
CA TYR A 296 -3.10 1.13 3.88
C TYR A 296 -2.02 0.07 3.99
N VAL A 297 -2.20 -0.86 4.91
CA VAL A 297 -1.24 -1.92 5.20
C VAL A 297 -1.94 -3.26 5.03
N VAL A 298 -1.38 -4.15 4.25
CA VAL A 298 -1.84 -5.53 4.18
C VAL A 298 -0.99 -6.43 5.06
N SER A 299 -1.64 -7.34 5.75
CA SER A 299 -1.01 -8.32 6.64
C SER A 299 -1.54 -9.71 6.33
N ASN A 300 -0.66 -10.71 6.35
CA ASN A 300 -1.01 -12.09 6.04
C ASN A 300 -1.05 -13.02 7.27
N SER A 301 -0.80 -12.52 8.47
CA SER A 301 -0.75 -13.34 9.68
C SER A 301 -1.22 -12.56 10.91
N PRO A 302 -1.95 -13.18 11.87
CA PRO A 302 -2.42 -14.58 11.84
C PRO A 302 -3.57 -14.81 10.85
N ASP A 303 -4.36 -13.78 10.58
CA ASP A 303 -5.45 -13.78 9.60
C ASP A 303 -5.19 -12.67 8.58
N PRO A 304 -5.48 -12.88 7.29
CA PRO A 304 -5.31 -11.85 6.28
C PRO A 304 -6.22 -10.65 6.52
N VAL A 305 -5.63 -9.47 6.60
CA VAL A 305 -6.35 -8.21 6.87
C VAL A 305 -5.80 -7.05 6.05
N LEU A 306 -6.69 -6.12 5.73
CA LEU A 306 -6.37 -4.76 5.33
C LEU A 306 -6.49 -3.85 6.55
N ILE A 307 -5.49 -3.05 6.81
CA ILE A 307 -5.42 -2.12 7.93
C ILE A 307 -5.31 -0.71 7.36
N SER A 308 -6.20 0.17 7.78
CA SER A 308 -6.14 1.59 7.47
C SER A 308 -5.79 2.42 8.70
N ILE A 309 -4.91 3.40 8.53
CA ILE A 309 -4.36 4.21 9.61
C ILE A 309 -4.44 5.68 9.18
N ASP A 310 -5.15 6.50 9.96
CA ASP A 310 -5.19 7.94 9.73
C ASP A 310 -3.92 8.59 10.28
N VAL A 311 -3.17 9.23 9.39
CA VAL A 311 -1.91 9.92 9.70
C VAL A 311 -2.01 11.44 9.56
N SER A 312 -3.21 11.99 9.36
CA SER A 312 -3.46 13.44 9.19
C SER A 312 -2.99 14.27 10.37
N GLY A 313 -3.13 13.74 11.58
CA GLY A 313 -2.76 14.43 12.82
C GLY A 313 -1.28 14.34 13.21
N LEU A 314 -0.45 13.69 12.40
CA LEU A 314 0.95 13.43 12.73
C LEU A 314 1.84 14.59 12.33
N SER A 315 1.98 15.57 13.21
CA SER A 315 2.96 16.67 13.11
C SER A 315 4.05 16.52 14.16
N PRO A 316 5.33 16.71 13.83
CA PRO A 316 6.43 16.65 14.80
C PRO A 316 6.31 17.74 15.88
N PRO A 317 6.68 17.45 17.14
CA PRO A 317 6.98 16.14 17.69
C PRO A 317 5.70 15.36 18.02
N ILE A 318 5.61 14.11 17.53
CA ILE A 318 4.45 13.27 17.81
C ILE A 318 4.52 12.80 19.26
N SER A 319 3.48 13.10 20.00
CA SER A 319 3.35 12.60 21.37
C SER A 319 3.03 11.10 21.34
N PRO A 320 3.78 10.24 22.03
CA PRO A 320 3.47 8.80 22.07
C PRO A 320 2.12 8.48 22.75
N LEU A 321 1.40 9.49 23.22
CA LEU A 321 0.11 9.36 23.89
C LEU A 321 -1.08 9.73 23.00
N THR A 322 -0.86 10.15 21.75
CA THR A 322 -1.97 10.44 20.82
C THR A 322 -2.45 9.12 20.24
N PRO A 323 -3.70 8.68 20.54
CA PRO A 323 -4.25 7.49 19.90
C PRO A 323 -4.34 7.73 18.38
N ILE A 324 -3.73 6.87 17.61
CA ILE A 324 -3.82 6.90 16.15
C ILE A 324 -4.98 5.99 15.77
N PRO A 325 -5.97 6.47 15.01
CA PRO A 325 -7.08 5.64 14.57
C PRO A 325 -6.57 4.53 13.66
N ILE A 326 -6.84 3.28 14.04
CA ILE A 326 -6.53 2.09 13.26
C ILE A 326 -7.84 1.34 13.02
N GLN A 327 -8.15 1.10 11.77
CA GLN A 327 -9.27 0.27 11.36
C GLN A 327 -8.75 -1.00 10.69
N THR A 328 -9.40 -2.12 10.93
CA THR A 328 -9.00 -3.42 10.38
C THR A 328 -10.17 -4.06 9.69
N THR A 329 -9.99 -4.45 8.43
CA THR A 329 -10.96 -5.16 7.61
C THR A 329 -10.41 -6.55 7.30
N SER A 330 -11.20 -7.59 7.59
CA SER A 330 -10.83 -8.97 7.25
C SER A 330 -10.91 -9.18 5.74
N LEU A 331 -9.86 -9.75 5.18
CA LEU A 331 -9.87 -10.15 3.77
C LEU A 331 -10.64 -11.47 3.59
N PRO A 332 -11.09 -11.79 2.36
CA PRO A 332 -11.78 -13.03 2.08
C PRO A 332 -11.00 -14.27 2.50
N SER A 333 -11.71 -15.33 2.87
CA SER A 333 -11.08 -16.58 3.29
C SER A 333 -10.20 -17.17 2.18
N GLY A 334 -8.99 -17.54 2.51
CA GLY A 334 -7.98 -18.03 1.57
C GLY A 334 -7.11 -16.94 0.94
N SER A 335 -7.30 -15.69 1.35
CA SER A 335 -6.45 -14.56 0.93
C SER A 335 -5.01 -14.76 1.39
N ARG A 336 -4.08 -14.35 0.52
CA ARG A 336 -2.65 -14.24 0.78
C ARG A 336 -2.12 -12.97 0.12
N PRO A 337 -2.37 -11.80 0.76
CA PRO A 337 -1.99 -10.54 0.19
C PRO A 337 -0.47 -10.39 0.12
N LEU A 338 0.03 -9.85 -0.98
CA LEU A 338 1.45 -9.59 -1.22
C LEU A 338 1.72 -8.11 -1.52
N GLY A 339 0.79 -7.41 -2.19
CA GLY A 339 0.93 -6.00 -2.56
C GLY A 339 -0.33 -5.21 -2.27
N VAL A 340 -0.20 -3.92 -2.05
CA VAL A 340 -1.31 -2.97 -1.93
C VAL A 340 -0.99 -1.68 -2.64
N ALA A 341 -1.98 -1.11 -3.31
CA ALA A 341 -1.93 0.24 -3.86
C ALA A 341 -3.26 0.95 -3.57
N ALA A 342 -3.20 2.24 -3.29
CA ALA A 342 -4.35 2.99 -2.84
C ALA A 342 -4.50 4.34 -3.56
N THR A 343 -5.73 4.76 -3.67
CA THR A 343 -6.14 6.11 -4.02
C THR A 343 -7.12 6.61 -2.96
N ASN A 344 -7.60 7.84 -3.09
CA ASN A 344 -8.64 8.37 -2.20
C ASN A 344 -9.99 7.62 -2.33
N THR A 345 -10.20 6.86 -3.41
CA THR A 345 -11.49 6.21 -3.70
C THR A 345 -11.42 4.69 -3.74
N SER A 346 -10.22 4.11 -3.77
CA SER A 346 -10.07 2.66 -3.91
C SER A 346 -8.78 2.16 -3.27
N VAL A 347 -8.83 0.98 -2.70
CA VAL A 347 -7.65 0.18 -2.34
C VAL A 347 -7.65 -1.07 -3.19
N VAL A 348 -6.53 -1.37 -3.80
CA VAL A 348 -6.32 -2.56 -4.63
C VAL A 348 -5.26 -3.42 -3.97
N ILE A 349 -5.57 -4.70 -3.80
CA ILE A 349 -4.67 -5.66 -3.17
C ILE A 349 -4.30 -6.72 -4.20
N ALA A 350 -3.01 -6.92 -4.39
CA ALA A 350 -2.47 -8.07 -5.11
C ALA A 350 -2.45 -9.27 -4.17
N ASP A 351 -3.16 -10.32 -4.53
CA ASP A 351 -3.31 -11.53 -3.72
C ASP A 351 -2.83 -12.76 -4.50
N GLU A 352 -1.93 -13.53 -3.91
CA GLU A 352 -1.31 -14.68 -4.58
C GLU A 352 -2.33 -15.80 -4.87
N ASP A 353 -3.31 -16.00 -4.00
CA ASP A 353 -4.24 -17.12 -4.08
C ASP A 353 -5.60 -16.72 -4.70
N LEU A 354 -6.06 -15.48 -4.51
CA LEU A 354 -7.37 -15.01 -4.99
C LEU A 354 -7.28 -14.10 -6.21
N GLY A 355 -6.11 -13.54 -6.51
CA GLY A 355 -5.89 -12.63 -7.61
C GLY A 355 -5.90 -11.16 -7.17
N ILE A 356 -6.83 -10.36 -7.68
CA ILE A 356 -6.93 -8.94 -7.34
C ILE A 356 -8.17 -8.72 -6.49
N LEU A 357 -7.98 -8.08 -5.34
CA LEU A 357 -9.07 -7.64 -4.48
C LEU A 357 -9.19 -6.12 -4.60
N VAL A 358 -10.40 -5.62 -4.73
CA VAL A 358 -10.68 -4.18 -4.82
C VAL A 358 -11.64 -3.79 -3.72
N GLU A 359 -11.25 -2.85 -2.90
CA GLU A 359 -12.08 -2.19 -1.91
C GLU A 359 -12.37 -0.76 -2.37
N SER A 360 -13.64 -0.45 -2.55
CA SER A 360 -14.08 0.92 -2.86
C SER A 360 -14.22 1.72 -1.58
N LEU A 361 -13.57 2.86 -1.53
CA LEU A 361 -13.64 3.75 -0.37
C LEU A 361 -14.79 4.74 -0.53
N LEU A 362 -15.52 4.93 0.56
CA LEU A 362 -16.55 5.96 0.61
C LEU A 362 -15.88 7.32 0.87
N LEU A 363 -15.90 8.18 -0.12
CA LEU A 363 -15.42 9.56 0.02
C LEU A 363 -16.63 10.48 0.27
N LEU A 364 -16.88 10.80 1.54
CA LEU A 364 -18.00 11.68 1.89
C LEU A 364 -17.84 13.04 1.26
N GLY A 365 -18.88 13.48 0.56
CA GLY A 365 -18.89 14.74 -0.16
C GLY A 365 -18.53 14.65 -1.64
N ASP A 366 -17.93 13.56 -2.11
CA ASP A 366 -17.71 13.29 -3.53
C ASP A 366 -18.99 12.74 -4.17
N VAL A 367 -19.96 13.64 -4.34
CA VAL A 367 -21.30 13.25 -4.78
C VAL A 367 -21.37 13.08 -6.29
N ASN A 368 -20.43 13.65 -7.03
CA ASN A 368 -20.31 13.45 -8.48
C ASN A 368 -19.44 12.21 -8.83
N GLN A 369 -18.75 11.62 -7.81
CA GLN A 369 -17.91 10.41 -7.91
C GLN A 369 -16.72 10.58 -8.87
N ASP A 370 -16.11 11.77 -8.88
CA ASP A 370 -14.90 12.03 -9.68
C ASP A 370 -13.57 11.82 -8.90
N GLY A 371 -13.66 11.41 -7.63
CA GLY A 371 -12.54 11.14 -6.73
C GLY A 371 -12.01 12.38 -6.00
N MET A 372 -12.72 13.51 -6.09
CA MET A 372 -12.40 14.75 -5.37
C MET A 372 -13.65 15.27 -4.68
N VAL A 373 -13.44 16.00 -3.59
CA VAL A 373 -14.53 16.74 -2.92
C VAL A 373 -14.30 18.22 -3.14
N ASP A 374 -15.01 18.77 -4.10
CA ASP A 374 -14.85 20.18 -4.47
C ASP A 374 -16.18 20.86 -4.85
N PHE A 375 -16.12 22.06 -5.41
CA PHE A 375 -17.31 22.80 -5.80
C PHE A 375 -18.12 22.15 -6.95
N LEU A 376 -17.56 21.18 -7.66
CA LEU A 376 -18.25 20.43 -8.71
C LEU A 376 -19.25 19.42 -8.15
N ASP A 377 -19.12 19.06 -6.85
CA ASP A 377 -20.08 18.20 -6.15
C ASP A 377 -21.39 18.90 -5.78
N ILE A 378 -21.37 20.25 -5.67
CA ILE A 378 -22.55 21.01 -5.23
C ILE A 378 -23.80 20.71 -6.06
N PRO A 379 -23.76 20.69 -7.42
CA PRO A 379 -24.94 20.39 -8.21
C PRO A 379 -25.49 18.98 -7.95
N SER A 380 -24.61 17.98 -7.84
CA SER A 380 -24.96 16.62 -7.55
C SER A 380 -25.55 16.48 -6.14
N PHE A 381 -24.91 17.08 -5.14
CA PHE A 381 -25.39 17.11 -3.76
C PHE A 381 -26.80 17.72 -3.64
N ILE A 382 -27.03 18.89 -4.24
CA ILE A 382 -28.36 19.53 -4.27
C ILE A 382 -29.38 18.59 -4.94
N GLY A 383 -28.98 17.92 -6.03
CA GLY A 383 -29.82 16.96 -6.73
C GLY A 383 -30.25 15.83 -5.83
N VAL A 384 -29.34 15.21 -5.09
CA VAL A 384 -29.63 14.09 -4.17
C VAL A 384 -30.52 14.53 -3.02
N VAL A 385 -30.17 15.65 -2.32
CA VAL A 385 -30.96 16.17 -1.20
C VAL A 385 -32.40 16.53 -1.63
N THR A 386 -32.57 17.17 -2.78
CA THR A 386 -33.91 17.58 -3.24
C THR A 386 -34.74 16.43 -3.76
N ALA A 387 -34.12 15.37 -4.26
CA ALA A 387 -34.80 14.16 -4.72
C ALA A 387 -35.15 13.17 -3.57
N GLY A 388 -34.62 13.38 -2.37
CA GLY A 388 -34.70 12.42 -1.27
C GLY A 388 -33.92 11.14 -1.61
N GLY A 389 -32.74 11.29 -2.20
CA GLY A 389 -31.87 10.18 -2.61
C GLY A 389 -31.22 9.48 -1.41
N THR A 390 -30.53 8.36 -1.70
CA THR A 390 -29.87 7.51 -0.70
C THR A 390 -28.38 7.32 -0.99
N GLN A 391 -27.80 8.27 -1.75
CA GLN A 391 -26.39 8.18 -2.11
C GLN A 391 -25.53 8.39 -0.86
N ALA A 392 -24.69 7.42 -0.53
CA ALA A 392 -23.94 7.40 0.72
C ALA A 392 -22.93 8.54 0.85
N GLU A 393 -22.33 8.98 -0.25
CA GLU A 393 -21.41 10.12 -0.32
C GLU A 393 -22.07 11.46 0.05
N ALA A 394 -23.39 11.53 -0.05
CA ALA A 394 -24.18 12.72 0.29
C ALA A 394 -24.74 12.69 1.73
N ASP A 395 -24.71 11.54 2.40
CA ASP A 395 -25.08 11.37 3.83
C ASP A 395 -23.88 11.79 4.70
N ILE A 396 -23.68 13.09 4.79
CA ILE A 396 -22.45 13.65 5.38
C ILE A 396 -22.45 13.51 6.91
N ASP A 397 -23.60 13.58 7.54
CA ASP A 397 -23.74 13.39 8.99
C ASP A 397 -23.88 11.91 9.40
N GLN A 398 -23.90 11.00 8.40
CA GLN A 398 -23.95 9.54 8.55
C GLN A 398 -25.15 9.04 9.38
N ASN A 399 -26.26 9.74 9.33
CA ASN A 399 -27.47 9.34 10.05
C ASN A 399 -28.34 8.30 9.26
N GLY A 400 -27.93 7.92 8.06
CA GLY A 400 -28.59 6.98 7.16
C GLY A 400 -29.64 7.62 6.25
N THR A 401 -29.74 8.96 6.22
CA THR A 401 -30.67 9.70 5.37
C THR A 401 -30.00 10.92 4.78
N VAL A 402 -30.16 11.11 3.46
CA VAL A 402 -29.67 12.34 2.81
C VAL A 402 -30.75 13.39 2.87
N ASP A 403 -30.57 14.40 3.70
CA ASP A 403 -31.56 15.49 3.88
C ASP A 403 -30.90 16.86 4.11
N PHE A 404 -31.65 17.83 4.61
CA PHE A 404 -31.14 19.18 4.85
C PHE A 404 -30.13 19.28 5.98
N LEU A 405 -29.99 18.25 6.81
CA LEU A 405 -29.00 18.23 7.90
C LEU A 405 -27.58 18.02 7.35
N ASP A 406 -27.45 17.41 6.18
CA ASP A 406 -26.17 17.19 5.51
C ASP A 406 -25.57 18.46 4.88
N ILE A 407 -26.39 19.51 4.67
CA ILE A 407 -25.91 20.75 4.02
C ILE A 407 -24.81 21.42 4.82
N ALA A 408 -24.99 21.58 6.12
CA ALA A 408 -24.02 22.28 6.93
C ALA A 408 -22.69 21.56 7.05
N PRO A 409 -22.66 20.24 7.31
CA PRO A 409 -21.44 19.43 7.22
C PRO A 409 -20.79 19.48 5.83
N PHE A 410 -21.56 19.35 4.73
CA PHE A 410 -21.03 19.44 3.37
C PHE A 410 -20.31 20.77 3.09
N ILE A 411 -20.92 21.90 3.50
CA ILE A 411 -20.28 23.20 3.39
C ILE A 411 -18.99 23.25 4.24
N GLY A 412 -18.99 22.62 5.40
CA GLY A 412 -17.80 22.49 6.25
C GLY A 412 -16.66 21.80 5.53
N ILE A 413 -16.92 20.68 4.88
CA ILE A 413 -15.93 19.94 4.08
C ILE A 413 -15.38 20.84 2.96
N LEU A 414 -16.26 21.45 2.14
CA LEU A 414 -15.84 22.32 1.03
C LEU A 414 -15.04 23.56 1.50
N ALA A 415 -15.26 24.02 2.70
CA ALA A 415 -14.52 25.14 3.29
C ALA A 415 -13.18 24.73 3.90
N GLY A 416 -12.83 23.43 3.88
CA GLY A 416 -11.65 22.91 4.55
C GLY A 416 -11.71 23.01 6.09
N SER A 417 -12.92 23.21 6.63
CA SER A 417 -13.13 23.18 8.08
C SER A 417 -13.31 21.73 8.50
N ASN A 418 -12.36 21.22 9.28
CA ASN A 418 -12.52 19.94 9.97
C ASN A 418 -13.77 20.03 10.85
N LEU A 419 -14.76 19.21 10.57
CA LEU A 419 -15.98 19.08 11.37
C LEU A 419 -15.71 18.29 12.63
#